data_33e76a02c57ee1f9711f47a977cdc9a1
#
_entry.id   33e76a02c57ee1f9711f47a977cdc9a1
#
_cell.length_a   1.000
_cell.length_b   1.000
_cell.length_c   1.000
_cell.angle_alpha   90.00
_cell.angle_beta   90.00
_cell.angle_gamma   90.00
#
_symmetry.space_group_name_H-M   'P 1'
#
loop_
_entity.id
_entity.type
_entity.pdbx_description
1 polymer ?
#
loop_
_entity_poly.entity_id
_entity_poly.type
_entity_poly.pdbx_seq_one_letter_code
_entity_poly.pdbx_strand_id
1 'polypeptide(L)'
;MKTAAAPIIIFNMILSFFDLSFSAHTAHRPCFSRRSRYIAGMTDQSLIRNFSIVAHIDHGKSTLADRLISYTGGLSDREMSEQVLDNMDIEKERGITIKAQTVRLEYPAQDGKTYILNLMDTPGHVDFAYEVSRSLSACEGSILVVDASQGVEAQTLANVYQAIEHDHEIVTVLNKIDLPAAEPERVKQQIEDVIGLDTEDAVECSAKSGIGIPDVLEAICAKLPAPEQGDPEAPLKAMLVDAWYDTYMGVVVLYRVIEGTVTKGMRIRTMNTGASYTVDKVGTFLPNPTDVKSLGPGEVGFLTASIKEVADAAVGDTITEDRRPTETPLDGFKPAQPVVFCGIFPVDAADFEDLRAAMGRLRLNDASFSFEMETSAALGFGFRCGFLGLLHLEIIQELSLIHI
;
A
#
# COMPACT_ATOMS: atom_id res chain seq x y z
N MET A 1 2.36 -13.10 63.17
CA MET A 1 1.65 -14.24 63.84
C MET A 1 0.89 -14.99 62.80
N LYS A 2 1.34 -16.27 62.61
CA LYS A 2 0.59 -17.48 62.22
C LYS A 2 -0.27 -17.41 60.94
N THR A 3 0.17 -17.98 59.80
CA THR A 3 0.18 -19.41 59.36
C THR A 3 -1.22 -20.02 59.16
N ALA A 4 -1.48 -20.52 57.93
CA ALA A 4 -1.75 -21.89 57.51
C ALA A 4 -2.46 -21.88 56.15
N ALA A 5 -2.00 -22.34 55.02
CA ALA A 5 -1.72 -23.71 54.59
C ALA A 5 -3.00 -24.49 54.14
N ALA A 6 -2.95 -24.98 52.93
CA ALA A 6 -3.88 -25.73 52.07
C ALA A 6 -4.53 -26.99 52.74
N PRO A 7 -5.46 -27.70 52.05
CA PRO A 7 -4.98 -28.76 51.15
C PRO A 7 -5.78 -29.07 49.89
N ILE A 8 -5.11 -29.76 48.99
CA ILE A 8 -5.46 -30.55 47.84
C ILE A 8 -6.44 -31.68 48.18
N ILE A 9 -7.45 -31.95 47.33
CA ILE A 9 -8.00 -33.29 47.18
C ILE A 9 -8.28 -33.62 45.71
N ILE A 10 -7.65 -34.68 45.25
CA ILE A 10 -7.83 -35.43 44.00
C ILE A 10 -9.04 -36.34 44.17
N PHE A 11 -9.91 -36.46 43.15
CA PHE A 11 -10.66 -37.72 42.94
C PHE A 11 -10.88 -37.98 41.45
N ASN A 12 -10.53 -39.21 41.13
CA ASN A 12 -10.55 -39.86 39.82
C ASN A 12 -11.91 -40.58 39.54
N MET A 13 -12.10 -40.85 38.23
CA MET A 13 -12.86 -41.93 37.59
C MET A 13 -14.40 -41.78 37.48
N ILE A 14 -14.94 -41.87 36.28
CA ILE A 14 -15.40 -43.08 35.61
C ILE A 14 -15.81 -42.77 34.17
N LEU A 15 -15.39 -43.66 33.23
CA LEU A 15 -15.77 -43.73 31.84
C LEU A 15 -17.27 -44.01 31.66
N SER A 16 -17.88 -43.43 30.59
CA SER A 16 -18.92 -44.15 29.84
C SER A 16 -19.03 -43.59 28.42
N PHE A 17 -18.92 -44.47 27.46
CA PHE A 17 -19.05 -44.39 26.03
C PHE A 17 -20.27 -43.59 25.53
N PHE A 18 -20.07 -42.70 24.56
CA PHE A 18 -20.97 -42.48 23.45
C PHE A 18 -20.17 -42.06 22.22
N ASP A 19 -20.08 -42.96 21.25
CA ASP A 19 -19.65 -42.69 19.89
C ASP A 19 -20.61 -41.71 19.24
N LEU A 20 -20.09 -40.55 18.84
CA LEU A 20 -20.68 -39.71 17.82
C LEU A 20 -19.54 -39.24 16.93
N SER A 21 -19.42 -39.91 15.78
CA SER A 21 -18.56 -39.59 14.68
C SER A 21 -18.87 -38.16 14.14
N PHE A 22 -18.15 -37.20 14.61
CA PHE A 22 -18.06 -35.90 13.94
C PHE A 22 -16.82 -35.92 13.02
N SER A 23 -17.09 -36.00 11.72
CA SER A 23 -16.08 -35.80 10.68
C SER A 23 -15.54 -34.39 10.79
N ALA A 24 -14.42 -34.23 11.50
CA ALA A 24 -13.64 -33.02 11.45
C ALA A 24 -12.95 -32.94 10.09
N HIS A 25 -13.47 -32.11 9.20
CA HIS A 25 -12.70 -31.61 8.08
C HIS A 25 -11.54 -30.77 8.67
N THR A 26 -10.43 -31.45 8.91
CA THR A 26 -9.16 -30.78 9.14
C THR A 26 -8.77 -30.10 7.85
N ALA A 27 -9.02 -28.80 7.76
CA ALA A 27 -8.36 -27.95 6.79
C ALA A 27 -6.85 -28.14 6.98
N HIS A 28 -6.22 -28.84 6.05
CA HIS A 28 -4.76 -28.89 5.96
C HIS A 28 -4.25 -27.48 5.74
N ARG A 29 -3.74 -26.85 6.81
CA ARG A 29 -2.86 -25.69 6.66
C ARG A 29 -1.58 -26.20 5.99
N PRO A 30 -1.22 -25.72 4.81
CA PRO A 30 0.06 -26.05 4.21
C PRO A 30 1.16 -25.55 5.15
N CYS A 31 1.96 -26.48 5.68
CA CYS A 31 3.13 -26.17 6.47
C CYS A 31 4.20 -25.63 5.51
N PHE A 32 4.24 -24.31 5.32
CA PHE A 32 5.26 -23.68 4.51
C PHE A 32 6.60 -23.74 5.22
N SER A 33 7.49 -24.62 4.77
CA SER A 33 8.88 -24.60 5.18
C SER A 33 9.53 -23.34 4.63
N ARG A 34 9.96 -22.44 5.54
CA ARG A 34 10.79 -21.27 5.24
C ARG A 34 12.09 -21.71 4.52
N ARG A 35 12.02 -21.82 3.22
CA ARG A 35 13.17 -21.71 2.31
C ARG A 35 12.63 -21.26 0.97
N SER A 36 12.28 -19.96 0.86
CA SER A 36 12.25 -19.33 -0.44
C SER A 36 13.65 -19.45 -1.04
N ARG A 37 13.79 -20.36 -2.02
CA ARG A 37 14.97 -20.39 -2.86
C ARG A 37 14.78 -19.22 -3.83
N TYR A 38 15.37 -18.07 -3.50
CA TYR A 38 15.69 -17.09 -4.52
C TYR A 38 16.62 -17.78 -5.53
N ILE A 39 16.02 -18.46 -6.48
CA ILE A 39 16.70 -18.92 -7.68
C ILE A 39 17.02 -17.65 -8.44
N ALA A 40 18.30 -17.46 -8.79
CA ALA A 40 18.76 -16.44 -9.69
C ALA A 40 18.15 -16.71 -11.08
N GLY A 41 16.95 -16.17 -11.31
CA GLY A 41 16.18 -16.26 -12.54
C GLY A 41 15.21 -15.10 -12.51
N MET A 42 15.10 -14.38 -13.63
CA MET A 42 14.14 -13.29 -13.78
C MET A 42 12.72 -13.81 -13.49
N THR A 43 11.94 -13.03 -12.77
CA THR A 43 10.53 -13.34 -12.51
C THR A 43 9.78 -13.43 -13.84
N ASP A 44 8.98 -14.47 -14.03
CA ASP A 44 8.08 -14.55 -15.18
C ASP A 44 7.01 -13.46 -15.06
N GLN A 45 7.07 -12.48 -15.95
CA GLN A 45 6.18 -11.31 -15.93
C GLN A 45 4.70 -11.71 -16.00
N SER A 46 4.38 -12.83 -16.66
CA SER A 46 3.00 -13.34 -16.76
C SER A 46 2.40 -13.76 -15.41
N LEU A 47 3.25 -14.00 -14.41
CA LEU A 47 2.87 -14.39 -13.06
C LEU A 47 2.87 -13.22 -12.05
N ILE A 48 3.13 -12.00 -12.50
CA ILE A 48 3.06 -10.79 -11.66
C ILE A 48 1.64 -10.25 -11.69
N ARG A 49 1.14 -9.78 -10.55
CA ARG A 49 -0.11 -9.02 -10.39
C ARG A 49 0.16 -7.81 -9.54
N ASN A 50 0.09 -6.62 -10.13
CA ASN A 50 0.18 -5.36 -9.42
C ASN A 50 -1.24 -4.84 -9.24
N PHE A 51 -1.67 -4.65 -8.01
CA PHE A 51 -3.04 -4.24 -7.73
C PHE A 51 -3.14 -3.38 -6.47
N SER A 52 -4.17 -2.56 -6.44
CA SER A 52 -4.53 -1.75 -5.29
C SER A 52 -5.83 -2.24 -4.64
N ILE A 53 -6.06 -1.86 -3.38
CA ILE A 53 -7.35 -2.06 -2.72
C ILE A 53 -8.07 -0.73 -2.63
N VAL A 54 -9.23 -0.66 -3.25
CA VAL A 54 -10.13 0.49 -3.27
C VAL A 54 -11.31 0.19 -2.37
N ALA A 55 -11.56 1.03 -1.38
CA ALA A 55 -12.66 0.84 -0.43
C ALA A 55 -13.10 2.18 0.18
N HIS A 56 -14.33 2.22 0.68
CA HIS A 56 -14.75 3.26 1.60
C HIS A 56 -14.12 3.06 2.99
N ILE A 57 -14.07 4.11 3.80
CA ILE A 57 -13.66 4.03 5.21
C ILE A 57 -14.55 3.00 5.91
N ASP A 58 -13.97 2.19 6.80
CA ASP A 58 -14.64 1.14 7.56
C ASP A 58 -15.23 -0.05 6.74
N HIS A 59 -15.05 -0.12 5.42
CA HIS A 59 -15.42 -1.31 4.64
C HIS A 59 -14.47 -2.50 4.84
N GLY A 60 -13.40 -2.31 5.62
CA GLY A 60 -12.47 -3.38 6.01
C GLY A 60 -11.29 -3.57 5.08
N LYS A 61 -10.85 -2.50 4.41
CA LYS A 61 -9.68 -2.46 3.54
C LYS A 61 -8.42 -2.99 4.23
N SER A 62 -7.97 -2.36 5.32
CA SER A 62 -6.76 -2.74 6.06
C SER A 62 -6.88 -4.15 6.66
N THR A 63 -8.10 -4.54 7.14
CA THR A 63 -8.34 -5.89 7.62
C THR A 63 -8.21 -6.94 6.51
N LEU A 64 -8.66 -6.63 5.29
CA LEU A 64 -8.49 -7.52 4.13
C LEU A 64 -7.01 -7.61 3.74
N ALA A 65 -6.30 -6.50 3.68
CA ALA A 65 -4.85 -6.48 3.41
C ALA A 65 -4.08 -7.34 4.42
N ASP A 66 -4.35 -7.19 5.73
CA ASP A 66 -3.76 -8.01 6.79
C ASP A 66 -4.04 -9.51 6.58
N ARG A 67 -5.25 -9.87 6.15
CA ARG A 67 -5.61 -11.26 5.87
C ARG A 67 -4.88 -11.83 4.66
N LEU A 68 -4.75 -11.06 3.59
CA LEU A 68 -3.98 -11.47 2.41
C LEU A 68 -2.52 -11.72 2.78
N ILE A 69 -1.89 -10.81 3.56
CA ILE A 69 -0.52 -10.94 4.06
C ILE A 69 -0.38 -12.18 4.94
N SER A 70 -1.30 -12.37 5.89
CA SER A 70 -1.27 -13.51 6.81
C SER A 70 -1.46 -14.84 6.07
N TYR A 71 -2.40 -14.90 5.13
CA TYR A 71 -2.70 -16.12 4.37
C TYR A 71 -1.54 -16.56 3.48
N THR A 72 -0.85 -15.62 2.85
CA THR A 72 0.32 -15.88 2.00
C THR A 72 1.60 -16.13 2.81
N GLY A 73 1.55 -16.03 4.14
CA GLY A 73 2.69 -16.29 5.02
C GLY A 73 3.74 -15.17 5.00
N GLY A 74 3.35 -13.95 4.61
CA GLY A 74 4.23 -12.77 4.62
C GLY A 74 4.73 -12.42 6.01
N LEU A 75 3.92 -12.68 7.05
CA LEU A 75 4.28 -12.50 8.46
C LEU A 75 3.93 -13.75 9.28
N SER A 76 4.68 -13.99 10.36
CA SER A 76 4.33 -15.01 11.34
C SER A 76 3.21 -14.52 12.26
N ASP A 77 2.45 -15.45 12.87
CA ASP A 77 1.37 -15.12 13.83
C ASP A 77 1.83 -14.22 15.01
N ARG A 78 3.14 -14.20 15.30
CA ARG A 78 3.73 -13.37 16.36
C ARG A 78 4.08 -11.95 15.90
N GLU A 79 4.30 -11.78 14.61
CA GLU A 79 4.63 -10.49 13.97
C GLU A 79 3.38 -9.77 13.45
N MET A 80 2.24 -10.50 13.38
CA MET A 80 0.95 -9.93 13.01
C MET A 80 0.44 -9.01 14.14
N SER A 81 0.29 -7.74 13.80
CA SER A 81 -0.49 -6.77 14.57
C SER A 81 -1.74 -6.39 13.76
N GLU A 82 -2.68 -5.73 14.37
CA GLU A 82 -3.77 -5.11 13.60
C GLU A 82 -3.21 -3.96 12.76
N GLN A 83 -3.68 -3.83 11.52
CA GLN A 83 -3.27 -2.79 10.57
C GLN A 83 -1.73 -2.78 10.35
N VAL A 84 -1.20 -3.92 9.89
CA VAL A 84 0.25 -4.12 9.67
C VAL A 84 0.83 -3.10 8.70
N LEU A 85 0.06 -2.68 7.70
CA LEU A 85 0.50 -1.71 6.69
C LEU A 85 0.37 -0.26 7.16
N ASP A 86 -0.48 0.04 8.15
CA ASP A 86 -0.60 1.38 8.72
C ASP A 86 0.57 1.63 9.70
N ASN A 87 1.64 2.24 9.23
CA ASN A 87 2.90 2.40 9.98
C ASN A 87 2.94 3.64 10.87
N MET A 88 2.09 4.63 10.60
CA MET A 88 2.06 5.87 11.37
C MET A 88 1.12 5.74 12.58
N ASP A 89 1.54 6.30 13.73
CA ASP A 89 0.69 6.30 14.92
C ASP A 89 -0.65 6.99 14.68
N ILE A 90 -0.65 8.08 13.90
CA ILE A 90 -1.85 8.81 13.51
C ILE A 90 -2.80 7.99 12.62
N GLU A 91 -2.28 7.09 11.75
CA GLU A 91 -3.11 6.16 10.98
C GLU A 91 -3.86 5.20 11.88
N LYS A 92 -3.16 4.62 12.86
CA LYS A 92 -3.75 3.68 13.83
C LYS A 92 -4.73 4.36 14.77
N GLU A 93 -4.43 5.58 15.23
CA GLU A 93 -5.30 6.35 16.13
C GLU A 93 -6.60 6.75 15.42
N ARG A 94 -6.51 7.16 14.16
CA ARG A 94 -7.68 7.61 13.37
C ARG A 94 -8.37 6.47 12.61
N GLY A 95 -7.77 5.29 12.52
CA GLY A 95 -8.29 4.13 11.78
C GLY A 95 -8.35 4.34 10.26
N ILE A 96 -7.47 5.18 9.71
CA ILE A 96 -7.43 5.51 8.28
C ILE A 96 -6.01 5.33 7.73
N THR A 97 -5.89 4.85 6.52
CA THR A 97 -4.62 4.86 5.78
C THR A 97 -4.40 6.25 5.21
N ILE A 98 -3.25 6.85 5.50
CA ILE A 98 -2.85 8.19 5.02
C ILE A 98 -1.87 8.03 3.87
N LYS A 99 -0.85 7.18 4.04
CA LYS A 99 0.20 6.95 3.05
C LYS A 99 0.06 5.56 2.43
N ALA A 100 0.14 5.51 1.10
CA ALA A 100 0.12 4.24 0.39
C ALA A 100 1.32 3.37 0.79
N GLN A 101 1.06 2.10 1.10
CA GLN A 101 2.07 1.11 1.44
C GLN A 101 2.07 0.00 0.40
N THR A 102 3.25 -0.53 0.11
CA THR A 102 3.41 -1.61 -0.87
C THR A 102 3.92 -2.85 -0.18
N VAL A 103 3.34 -4.00 -0.51
CA VAL A 103 3.83 -5.30 -0.05
C VAL A 103 3.84 -6.30 -1.19
N ARG A 104 4.92 -7.08 -1.28
CA ARG A 104 5.08 -8.20 -2.21
C ARG A 104 4.71 -9.50 -1.50
N LEU A 105 3.83 -10.26 -2.09
CA LEU A 105 3.37 -11.56 -1.58
C LEU A 105 3.65 -12.64 -2.63
N GLU A 106 3.95 -13.86 -2.17
CA GLU A 106 4.06 -15.02 -3.03
C GLU A 106 2.88 -15.95 -2.77
N TYR A 107 2.10 -16.23 -3.81
CA TYR A 107 0.91 -17.05 -3.69
C TYR A 107 0.95 -18.26 -4.62
N PRO A 108 0.99 -19.49 -4.08
CA PRO A 108 0.84 -20.71 -4.87
C PRO A 108 -0.65 -20.92 -5.17
N ALA A 109 -1.04 -20.58 -6.39
CA ALA A 109 -2.43 -20.69 -6.85
C ALA A 109 -2.84 -22.13 -7.17
N GLN A 110 -4.14 -22.35 -7.32
CA GLN A 110 -4.73 -23.68 -7.60
C GLN A 110 -4.33 -24.22 -8.98
N ASP A 111 -3.92 -23.35 -9.90
CA ASP A 111 -3.38 -23.74 -11.21
C ASP A 111 -1.98 -24.38 -11.15
N GLY A 112 -1.40 -24.46 -9.95
CA GLY A 112 -0.07 -25.01 -9.68
C GLY A 112 1.09 -24.06 -9.94
N LYS A 113 0.83 -22.81 -10.28
CA LYS A 113 1.85 -21.76 -10.43
C LYS A 113 1.98 -20.91 -9.16
N THR A 114 3.13 -20.28 -8.97
CA THR A 114 3.34 -19.32 -7.91
C THR A 114 3.31 -17.91 -8.49
N TYR A 115 2.33 -17.14 -8.09
CA TYR A 115 2.16 -15.74 -8.49
C TYR A 115 2.90 -14.81 -7.54
N ILE A 116 3.39 -13.71 -8.10
CA ILE A 116 3.92 -12.58 -7.35
C ILE A 116 2.82 -11.51 -7.30
N LEU A 117 2.31 -11.26 -6.11
CA LEU A 117 1.24 -10.31 -5.87
C LEU A 117 1.84 -9.06 -5.22
N ASN A 118 1.91 -7.96 -5.95
CA ASN A 118 2.32 -6.67 -5.41
C ASN A 118 1.06 -5.90 -5.03
N LEU A 119 0.74 -5.92 -3.75
CA LEU A 119 -0.37 -5.18 -3.17
C LEU A 119 0.07 -3.76 -2.87
N MET A 120 -0.68 -2.77 -3.35
CA MET A 120 -0.59 -1.37 -2.94
C MET A 120 -1.80 -1.00 -2.11
N ASP A 121 -1.61 -0.82 -0.82
CA ASP A 121 -2.66 -0.35 0.09
C ASP A 121 -2.81 1.16 -0.05
N THR A 122 -3.95 1.61 -0.57
CA THR A 122 -4.20 3.01 -0.90
C THR A 122 -5.09 3.67 0.14
N PRO A 123 -4.95 4.99 0.39
CA PRO A 123 -5.89 5.73 1.22
C PRO A 123 -7.33 5.60 0.70
N GLY A 124 -8.31 5.56 1.62
CA GLY A 124 -9.73 5.50 1.26
C GLY A 124 -10.39 6.88 1.14
N HIS A 125 -9.81 7.93 1.71
CA HIS A 125 -10.42 9.25 1.82
C HIS A 125 -10.11 10.12 0.60
N VAL A 126 -11.10 10.90 0.16
CA VAL A 126 -10.99 11.77 -1.04
C VAL A 126 -9.89 12.85 -0.94
N ASP A 127 -9.54 13.30 0.27
CA ASP A 127 -8.45 14.26 0.48
C ASP A 127 -7.09 13.70 0.06
N PHE A 128 -6.96 12.37 -0.06
CA PHE A 128 -5.77 11.68 -0.53
C PHE A 128 -5.86 11.17 -1.96
N ALA A 129 -6.79 11.72 -2.75
CA ALA A 129 -7.00 11.31 -4.15
C ALA A 129 -5.71 11.35 -5.00
N TYR A 130 -4.77 12.24 -4.68
CA TYR A 130 -3.47 12.31 -5.33
C TYR A 130 -2.59 11.08 -5.03
N GLU A 131 -2.55 10.63 -3.76
CA GLU A 131 -1.86 9.41 -3.34
C GLU A 131 -2.48 8.18 -4.02
N VAL A 132 -3.82 8.13 -4.07
CA VAL A 132 -4.58 7.06 -4.74
C VAL A 132 -4.19 7.00 -6.21
N SER A 133 -4.26 8.12 -6.95
CA SER A 133 -3.95 8.17 -8.38
C SER A 133 -2.53 7.70 -8.70
N ARG A 134 -1.53 8.06 -7.86
CA ARG A 134 -0.13 7.59 -8.04
C ARG A 134 0.01 6.09 -7.86
N SER A 135 -0.63 5.56 -6.83
CA SER A 135 -0.59 4.12 -6.55
C SER A 135 -1.29 3.32 -7.64
N LEU A 136 -2.44 3.82 -8.12
CA LEU A 136 -3.15 3.23 -9.26
C LEU A 136 -2.27 3.19 -10.50
N SER A 137 -1.55 4.26 -10.83
CA SER A 137 -0.66 4.27 -12.02
C SER A 137 0.45 3.21 -11.99
N ALA A 138 0.73 2.63 -10.82
CA ALA A 138 1.69 1.55 -10.68
C ALA A 138 1.06 0.15 -10.70
N CYS A 139 -0.24 0.06 -10.94
CA CYS A 139 -1.02 -1.19 -10.95
C CYS A 139 -1.70 -1.41 -12.30
N GLU A 140 -2.07 -2.66 -12.58
CA GLU A 140 -2.91 -3.06 -13.71
C GLU A 140 -4.34 -3.33 -13.28
N GLY A 141 -4.61 -3.45 -11.98
CA GLY A 141 -5.93 -3.76 -11.49
C GLY A 141 -6.20 -3.28 -10.08
N SER A 142 -7.46 -3.37 -9.69
CA SER A 142 -7.93 -2.96 -8.37
C SER A 142 -8.90 -3.98 -7.78
N ILE A 143 -8.85 -4.13 -6.47
CA ILE A 143 -9.89 -4.85 -5.70
C ILE A 143 -10.84 -3.80 -5.15
N LEU A 144 -12.09 -3.83 -5.57
CA LEU A 144 -13.15 -3.02 -5.00
C LEU A 144 -13.77 -3.76 -3.81
N VAL A 145 -13.54 -3.23 -2.60
CA VAL A 145 -14.11 -3.80 -1.37
C VAL A 145 -15.34 -3.02 -0.94
N VAL A 146 -16.48 -3.70 -0.88
CA VAL A 146 -17.75 -3.12 -0.44
C VAL A 146 -18.27 -3.89 0.76
N ASP A 147 -18.72 -3.18 1.79
CA ASP A 147 -19.39 -3.76 2.94
C ASP A 147 -20.77 -4.30 2.53
N ALA A 148 -20.99 -5.61 2.70
CA ALA A 148 -22.24 -6.27 2.33
C ALA A 148 -23.46 -5.80 3.15
N SER A 149 -23.26 -5.08 4.25
CA SER A 149 -24.34 -4.50 5.06
C SER A 149 -24.66 -3.05 4.69
N GLN A 150 -23.65 -2.25 4.32
CA GLN A 150 -23.80 -0.83 4.03
C GLN A 150 -24.04 -0.57 2.54
N GLY A 151 -23.29 -1.25 1.66
CA GLY A 151 -23.36 -1.07 0.21
C GLY A 151 -22.43 0.01 -0.32
N VAL A 152 -22.78 0.60 -1.48
CA VAL A 152 -21.94 1.60 -2.17
C VAL A 152 -22.09 2.97 -1.53
N GLU A 153 -20.97 3.57 -1.16
CA GLU A 153 -20.85 4.89 -0.55
C GLU A 153 -20.19 5.89 -1.52
N ALA A 154 -20.32 7.19 -1.26
CA ALA A 154 -19.83 8.23 -2.16
C ALA A 154 -18.31 8.19 -2.43
N GLN A 155 -17.50 7.84 -1.41
CA GLN A 155 -16.06 7.70 -1.58
C GLN A 155 -15.68 6.46 -2.40
N THR A 156 -16.48 5.38 -2.31
CA THR A 156 -16.34 4.20 -3.16
C THR A 156 -16.41 4.60 -4.63
N LEU A 157 -17.41 5.41 -4.98
CA LEU A 157 -17.59 5.89 -6.36
C LEU A 157 -16.38 6.69 -6.84
N ALA A 158 -15.94 7.67 -6.04
CA ALA A 158 -14.81 8.52 -6.42
C ALA A 158 -13.53 7.70 -6.71
N ASN A 159 -13.23 6.74 -5.85
CA ASN A 159 -12.03 5.91 -6.00
C ASN A 159 -12.15 4.89 -7.14
N VAL A 160 -13.34 4.32 -7.36
CA VAL A 160 -13.59 3.40 -8.48
C VAL A 160 -13.47 4.12 -9.82
N TYR A 161 -14.01 5.33 -9.95
CA TYR A 161 -13.87 6.09 -11.18
C TYR A 161 -12.40 6.42 -11.49
N GLN A 162 -11.59 6.70 -10.48
CA GLN A 162 -10.14 6.85 -10.69
C GLN A 162 -9.50 5.55 -11.21
N ALA A 163 -9.87 4.38 -10.67
CA ALA A 163 -9.37 3.10 -11.17
C ALA A 163 -9.80 2.86 -12.63
N ILE A 164 -11.04 3.20 -12.98
CA ILE A 164 -11.55 3.11 -14.38
C ILE A 164 -10.80 4.09 -15.30
N GLU A 165 -10.50 5.31 -14.86
CA GLU A 165 -9.71 6.29 -15.63
C GLU A 165 -8.28 5.82 -15.90
N HIS A 166 -7.75 4.90 -15.08
CA HIS A 166 -6.45 4.23 -15.27
C HIS A 166 -6.55 2.89 -16.02
N ASP A 167 -7.70 2.58 -16.63
CA ASP A 167 -7.97 1.34 -17.37
C ASP A 167 -7.76 0.07 -16.53
N HIS A 168 -8.02 0.13 -15.19
CA HIS A 168 -7.87 -1.02 -14.31
C HIS A 168 -8.96 -2.06 -14.53
N GLU A 169 -8.54 -3.34 -14.56
CA GLU A 169 -9.47 -4.46 -14.31
C GLU A 169 -9.88 -4.45 -12.82
N ILE A 170 -11.17 -4.54 -12.56
CA ILE A 170 -11.70 -4.41 -11.19
C ILE A 170 -12.29 -5.75 -10.73
N VAL A 171 -11.76 -6.28 -9.64
CA VAL A 171 -12.32 -7.44 -8.95
C VAL A 171 -13.20 -6.96 -7.80
N THR A 172 -14.50 -7.23 -7.87
CA THR A 172 -15.45 -6.85 -6.82
C THR A 172 -15.43 -7.86 -5.67
N VAL A 173 -15.27 -7.37 -4.44
CA VAL A 173 -15.25 -8.16 -3.21
C VAL A 173 -16.28 -7.61 -2.24
N LEU A 174 -17.27 -8.44 -1.87
CA LEU A 174 -18.26 -8.15 -0.85
C LEU A 174 -17.74 -8.63 0.50
N ASN A 175 -17.38 -7.68 1.36
CA ASN A 175 -16.81 -7.98 2.67
C ASN A 175 -17.88 -7.95 3.78
N LYS A 176 -17.54 -8.51 4.93
CA LYS A 176 -18.37 -8.58 6.13
C LYS A 176 -19.66 -9.42 5.97
N ILE A 177 -19.60 -10.45 5.15
CA ILE A 177 -20.75 -11.38 4.98
C ILE A 177 -21.12 -12.14 6.26
N ASP A 178 -20.28 -12.10 7.29
CA ASP A 178 -20.52 -12.66 8.61
C ASP A 178 -21.52 -11.86 9.45
N LEU A 179 -21.83 -10.62 9.05
CA LEU A 179 -22.77 -9.78 9.77
C LEU A 179 -24.22 -10.19 9.50
N PRO A 180 -25.10 -10.21 10.53
CA PRO A 180 -26.52 -10.53 10.36
C PRO A 180 -27.26 -9.56 9.42
N ALA A 181 -26.73 -8.35 9.22
CA ALA A 181 -27.29 -7.32 8.34
C ALA A 181 -26.72 -7.38 6.91
N ALA A 182 -25.86 -8.35 6.61
CA ALA A 182 -25.29 -8.49 5.29
C ALA A 182 -26.36 -8.91 4.26
N GLU A 183 -26.44 -8.16 3.16
CA GLU A 183 -27.35 -8.40 2.03
C GLU A 183 -26.56 -8.42 0.71
N PRO A 184 -25.75 -9.47 0.42
CA PRO A 184 -24.85 -9.49 -0.74
C PRO A 184 -25.57 -9.22 -2.06
N GLU A 185 -26.72 -9.85 -2.31
CA GLU A 185 -27.46 -9.71 -3.56
C GLU A 185 -27.98 -8.27 -3.78
N ARG A 186 -28.42 -7.59 -2.71
CA ARG A 186 -28.80 -6.18 -2.79
C ARG A 186 -27.62 -5.31 -3.16
N VAL A 187 -26.45 -5.59 -2.56
CA VAL A 187 -25.23 -4.81 -2.81
C VAL A 187 -24.69 -5.07 -4.20
N LYS A 188 -24.73 -6.30 -4.71
CA LYS A 188 -24.40 -6.62 -6.12
C LYS A 188 -25.24 -5.79 -7.07
N GLN A 189 -26.56 -5.80 -6.92
CA GLN A 189 -27.45 -4.99 -7.75
C GLN A 189 -27.14 -3.50 -7.65
N GLN A 190 -26.82 -2.99 -6.45
CA GLN A 190 -26.44 -1.59 -6.27
C GLN A 190 -25.15 -1.24 -7.01
N ILE A 191 -24.15 -2.12 -7.02
CA ILE A 191 -22.89 -1.93 -7.75
C ILE A 191 -23.17 -1.85 -9.26
N GLU A 192 -23.99 -2.75 -9.79
CA GLU A 192 -24.38 -2.74 -11.20
C GLU A 192 -25.13 -1.47 -11.58
N ASP A 193 -26.13 -1.08 -10.78
CA ASP A 193 -26.99 0.08 -11.08
C ASP A 193 -26.24 1.41 -10.94
N VAL A 194 -25.31 1.54 -9.99
CA VAL A 194 -24.68 2.82 -9.65
C VAL A 194 -23.29 2.98 -10.29
N ILE A 195 -22.51 1.91 -10.37
CA ILE A 195 -21.13 1.94 -10.90
C ILE A 195 -21.12 1.42 -12.35
N GLY A 196 -21.97 0.44 -12.66
CA GLY A 196 -21.99 -0.22 -13.96
C GLY A 196 -21.01 -1.38 -14.10
N LEU A 197 -20.47 -1.89 -12.99
CA LEU A 197 -19.60 -3.08 -12.98
C LEU A 197 -20.44 -4.34 -12.91
N ASP A 198 -20.05 -5.36 -13.68
CA ASP A 198 -20.64 -6.71 -13.58
C ASP A 198 -20.26 -7.35 -12.25
N THR A 199 -21.24 -7.93 -11.57
CA THR A 199 -21.07 -8.56 -10.25
C THR A 199 -21.36 -10.05 -10.24
N GLU A 200 -21.59 -10.70 -11.41
CA GLU A 200 -21.84 -12.14 -11.50
C GLU A 200 -20.74 -12.95 -10.79
N ASP A 201 -19.51 -12.53 -10.98
CA ASP A 201 -18.31 -13.14 -10.40
C ASP A 201 -17.78 -12.42 -9.14
N ALA A 202 -18.58 -11.61 -8.45
CA ALA A 202 -18.17 -10.94 -7.23
C ALA A 202 -17.85 -11.95 -6.13
N VAL A 203 -16.71 -11.74 -5.45
CA VAL A 203 -16.26 -12.63 -4.38
C VAL A 203 -16.86 -12.21 -3.04
N GLU A 204 -17.48 -13.13 -2.34
CA GLU A 204 -18.03 -12.91 -1.01
C GLU A 204 -17.02 -13.33 0.06
N CYS A 205 -16.70 -12.45 1.00
CA CYS A 205 -15.72 -12.73 2.04
C CYS A 205 -16.06 -12.09 3.39
N SER A 206 -15.38 -12.57 4.41
CA SER A 206 -15.26 -11.89 5.70
C SER A 206 -13.79 -11.81 6.07
N ALA A 207 -13.21 -10.64 5.92
CA ALA A 207 -11.82 -10.39 6.31
C ALA A 207 -11.60 -10.67 7.81
N LYS A 208 -12.59 -10.36 8.65
CA LYS A 208 -12.53 -10.60 10.10
C LYS A 208 -12.47 -12.09 10.45
N SER A 209 -13.33 -12.92 9.87
CA SER A 209 -13.39 -14.34 10.15
C SER A 209 -12.49 -15.21 9.27
N GLY A 210 -11.95 -14.65 8.17
CA GLY A 210 -11.10 -15.35 7.21
C GLY A 210 -11.87 -16.17 6.16
N ILE A 211 -13.20 -16.04 6.11
CA ILE A 211 -14.05 -16.72 5.11
C ILE A 211 -13.79 -16.07 3.74
N GLY A 212 -13.68 -16.89 2.68
CA GLY A 212 -13.57 -16.43 1.29
C GLY A 212 -12.22 -15.81 0.92
N ILE A 213 -11.23 -15.76 1.82
CA ILE A 213 -9.90 -15.16 1.52
C ILE A 213 -9.16 -15.93 0.40
N PRO A 214 -9.15 -17.27 0.38
CA PRO A 214 -8.59 -18.01 -0.76
C PRO A 214 -9.26 -17.67 -2.09
N ASP A 215 -10.58 -17.48 -2.09
CA ASP A 215 -11.33 -17.15 -3.31
C ASP A 215 -10.98 -15.74 -3.83
N VAL A 216 -10.72 -14.80 -2.92
CA VAL A 216 -10.20 -13.47 -3.29
C VAL A 216 -8.82 -13.60 -3.95
N LEU A 217 -7.89 -14.39 -3.40
CA LEU A 217 -6.56 -14.60 -3.96
C LEU A 217 -6.61 -15.27 -5.35
N GLU A 218 -7.48 -16.30 -5.51
CA GLU A 218 -7.69 -16.95 -6.80
C GLU A 218 -8.29 -15.99 -7.84
N ALA A 219 -9.26 -15.14 -7.43
CA ALA A 219 -9.83 -14.13 -8.30
C ALA A 219 -8.79 -13.10 -8.76
N ILE A 220 -7.88 -12.67 -7.87
CA ILE A 220 -6.75 -11.80 -8.23
C ILE A 220 -5.89 -12.46 -9.31
N CYS A 221 -5.49 -13.71 -9.10
CA CYS A 221 -4.64 -14.43 -10.05
C CYS A 221 -5.32 -14.65 -11.41
N ALA A 222 -6.62 -14.94 -11.41
CA ALA A 222 -7.37 -15.31 -12.61
C ALA A 222 -7.85 -14.11 -13.42
N LYS A 223 -8.29 -13.03 -12.75
CA LYS A 223 -8.95 -11.89 -13.42
C LYS A 223 -8.03 -10.72 -13.68
N LEU A 224 -7.13 -10.39 -12.73
CA LEU A 224 -6.25 -9.25 -12.94
C LEU A 224 -5.21 -9.54 -14.03
N PRO A 225 -4.96 -8.60 -14.94
CA PRO A 225 -3.96 -8.78 -15.97
C PRO A 225 -2.54 -8.78 -15.39
N ALA A 226 -1.63 -9.43 -16.11
CA ALA A 226 -0.21 -9.27 -15.88
C ALA A 226 0.26 -7.92 -16.43
N PRO A 227 1.38 -7.36 -15.93
CA PRO A 227 1.97 -6.16 -16.48
C PRO A 227 2.33 -6.37 -17.95
N GLU A 228 2.33 -5.27 -18.72
CA GLU A 228 2.83 -5.30 -20.10
C GLU A 228 4.24 -5.89 -20.15
N GLN A 229 4.49 -6.71 -21.16
CA GLN A 229 5.78 -7.38 -21.28
C GLN A 229 6.87 -6.40 -21.70
N GLY A 230 7.78 -6.09 -20.78
CA GLY A 230 8.98 -5.31 -21.04
C GLY A 230 10.19 -6.17 -21.38
N ASP A 231 11.15 -5.60 -22.12
CA ASP A 231 12.42 -6.25 -22.41
C ASP A 231 13.42 -5.97 -21.25
N PRO A 232 13.89 -7.01 -20.54
CA PRO A 232 14.85 -6.84 -19.46
C PRO A 232 16.25 -6.38 -19.89
N GLU A 233 16.61 -6.57 -21.16
CA GLU A 233 17.89 -6.14 -21.73
C GLU A 233 17.83 -4.72 -22.34
N ALA A 234 16.64 -4.14 -22.45
CA ALA A 234 16.45 -2.78 -22.90
C ALA A 234 17.11 -1.76 -21.96
N PRO A 235 17.33 -0.50 -22.39
CA PRO A 235 17.68 0.57 -21.50
C PRO A 235 16.65 0.71 -20.37
N LEU A 236 17.13 0.89 -19.15
CA LEU A 236 16.23 1.02 -17.99
C LEU A 236 15.21 2.13 -18.19
N LYS A 237 13.94 1.80 -17.99
CA LYS A 237 12.82 2.70 -17.96
C LYS A 237 11.95 2.33 -16.76
N ALA A 238 12.04 3.09 -15.69
CA ALA A 238 11.27 2.84 -14.48
C ALA A 238 10.55 4.10 -14.04
N MET A 239 9.33 3.93 -13.53
CA MET A 239 8.50 5.01 -13.02
C MET A 239 8.77 5.21 -11.54
N LEU A 240 9.08 6.44 -11.13
CA LEU A 240 9.18 6.82 -9.74
C LEU A 240 7.78 7.03 -9.19
N VAL A 241 7.31 6.09 -8.37
CA VAL A 241 5.95 6.09 -7.82
C VAL A 241 5.85 6.97 -6.58
N ASP A 242 6.81 6.81 -5.66
CA ASP A 242 6.88 7.61 -4.42
C ASP A 242 8.32 7.77 -3.93
N ALA A 243 8.57 8.74 -3.08
CA ALA A 243 9.86 8.93 -2.43
C ALA A 243 9.65 9.51 -1.03
N TRP A 244 10.45 9.02 -0.06
CA TRP A 244 10.41 9.53 1.31
C TRP A 244 11.79 9.47 1.95
N TYR A 245 11.94 10.22 3.03
CA TYR A 245 13.15 10.19 3.83
C TYR A 245 12.99 9.20 5.00
N ASP A 246 13.87 8.23 5.06
CA ASP A 246 14.02 7.32 6.18
C ASP A 246 15.30 7.66 6.97
N THR A 247 15.22 7.66 8.31
CA THR A 247 16.35 8.05 9.17
C THR A 247 17.56 7.12 9.08
N TYR A 248 17.33 5.85 8.69
CA TYR A 248 18.37 4.82 8.57
C TYR A 248 18.84 4.60 7.14
N MET A 249 17.92 4.69 6.17
CA MET A 249 18.19 4.39 4.76
C MET A 249 18.45 5.65 3.92
N GLY A 250 18.15 6.84 4.46
CA GLY A 250 18.16 8.07 3.68
C GLY A 250 16.93 8.20 2.77
N VAL A 251 17.11 8.78 1.60
CA VAL A 251 16.01 8.85 0.62
C VAL A 251 15.75 7.48 0.03
N VAL A 252 14.55 6.97 0.26
CA VAL A 252 14.02 5.73 -0.31
C VAL A 252 13.11 6.10 -1.46
N VAL A 253 13.33 5.47 -2.62
CA VAL A 253 12.53 5.67 -3.83
C VAL A 253 11.76 4.39 -4.12
N LEU A 254 10.43 4.47 -4.10
CA LEU A 254 9.54 3.42 -4.58
C LEU A 254 9.41 3.58 -6.10
N TYR A 255 9.63 2.49 -6.83
CA TYR A 255 9.57 2.53 -8.28
C TYR A 255 8.98 1.25 -8.87
N ARG A 256 8.46 1.38 -10.08
CA ARG A 256 8.03 0.27 -10.93
C ARG A 256 8.89 0.22 -12.17
N VAL A 257 9.43 -0.95 -12.48
CA VAL A 257 10.20 -1.18 -13.70
C VAL A 257 9.26 -1.45 -14.86
N ILE A 258 9.44 -0.72 -15.96
CA ILE A 258 8.69 -0.93 -17.21
C ILE A 258 9.59 -1.69 -18.21
N GLU A 259 10.82 -1.25 -18.39
CA GLU A 259 11.82 -1.91 -19.23
C GLU A 259 13.18 -1.90 -18.56
N GLY A 260 14.05 -2.82 -18.97
CA GLY A 260 15.37 -2.96 -18.40
C GLY A 260 15.38 -3.62 -17.04
N THR A 261 16.49 -3.58 -16.36
CA THR A 261 16.69 -4.20 -15.04
C THR A 261 17.49 -3.30 -14.14
N VAL A 262 16.98 -3.06 -12.91
CA VAL A 262 17.72 -2.31 -11.87
C VAL A 262 18.56 -3.26 -11.05
N THR A 263 19.83 -2.90 -10.83
CA THR A 263 20.77 -3.68 -10.01
C THR A 263 21.55 -2.78 -9.06
N LYS A 264 21.99 -3.34 -7.95
CA LYS A 264 22.93 -2.66 -7.03
C LYS A 264 24.20 -2.24 -7.76
N GLY A 265 24.66 -1.01 -7.52
CA GLY A 265 25.88 -0.44 -8.13
C GLY A 265 25.63 0.17 -9.52
N MET A 266 24.42 0.02 -10.09
CA MET A 266 24.04 0.68 -11.34
C MET A 266 24.06 2.20 -11.16
N ARG A 267 24.52 2.94 -12.16
CA ARG A 267 24.41 4.38 -12.19
C ARG A 267 23.12 4.74 -12.92
N ILE A 268 22.20 5.35 -12.20
CA ILE A 268 20.90 5.81 -12.68
C ILE A 268 20.87 7.32 -12.85
N ARG A 269 19.92 7.79 -13.67
CA ARG A 269 19.62 9.19 -13.89
C ARG A 269 18.10 9.40 -13.84
N THR A 270 17.66 10.46 -13.18
CA THR A 270 16.31 11.00 -13.27
C THR A 270 16.19 11.88 -14.51
N MET A 271 15.15 11.67 -15.33
CA MET A 271 15.09 12.33 -16.65
C MET A 271 14.67 13.80 -16.55
N ASN A 272 13.81 14.14 -15.58
CA ASN A 272 13.32 15.51 -15.41
C ASN A 272 14.38 16.43 -14.80
N THR A 273 15.03 16.00 -13.72
CA THR A 273 16.05 16.81 -13.05
C THR A 273 17.45 16.64 -13.65
N GLY A 274 17.69 15.53 -14.36
CA GLY A 274 19.00 15.16 -14.91
C GLY A 274 20.02 14.73 -13.85
N ALA A 275 19.61 14.59 -12.59
CA ALA A 275 20.48 14.17 -11.49
C ALA A 275 20.88 12.71 -11.65
N SER A 276 22.15 12.39 -11.39
CA SER A 276 22.68 11.02 -11.53
C SER A 276 23.21 10.50 -10.20
N TYR A 277 22.81 9.28 -9.85
CA TYR A 277 23.16 8.63 -8.60
C TYR A 277 23.59 7.19 -8.84
N THR A 278 24.33 6.62 -7.87
CA THR A 278 24.66 5.18 -7.86
C THR A 278 23.73 4.46 -6.91
N VAL A 279 23.11 3.38 -7.37
CA VAL A 279 22.19 2.58 -6.57
C VAL A 279 22.97 1.84 -5.46
N ASP A 280 22.66 2.15 -4.21
CA ASP A 280 23.28 1.52 -3.04
C ASP A 280 22.60 0.21 -2.68
N LYS A 281 21.26 0.21 -2.71
CA LYS A 281 20.42 -0.96 -2.42
C LYS A 281 19.26 -1.05 -3.41
N VAL A 282 18.85 -2.27 -3.68
CA VAL A 282 17.60 -2.62 -4.38
C VAL A 282 16.85 -3.58 -3.49
N GLY A 283 15.55 -3.39 -3.29
CA GLY A 283 14.77 -4.24 -2.41
C GLY A 283 13.28 -4.24 -2.72
N THR A 284 12.58 -5.11 -2.01
CA THR A 284 11.11 -5.22 -2.00
C THR A 284 10.60 -5.24 -0.57
N PHE A 285 9.33 -4.93 -0.36
CA PHE A 285 8.70 -4.99 0.96
C PHE A 285 7.96 -6.33 1.13
N LEU A 286 8.48 -7.19 2.04
CA LEU A 286 7.96 -8.53 2.36
C LEU A 286 7.52 -8.67 3.83
N PRO A 287 6.54 -7.99 4.34
CA PRO A 287 6.25 -6.57 4.45
C PRO A 287 7.44 -5.70 4.88
N ASN A 288 8.44 -6.29 5.56
CA ASN A 288 9.67 -5.59 5.94
C ASN A 288 10.58 -5.39 4.72
N PRO A 289 11.34 -4.28 4.66
CA PRO A 289 12.29 -4.04 3.60
C PRO A 289 13.29 -5.20 3.48
N THR A 290 13.36 -5.79 2.30
CA THR A 290 14.24 -6.95 2.03
C THR A 290 15.06 -6.69 0.79
N ASP A 291 16.39 -6.78 0.93
CA ASP A 291 17.31 -6.56 -0.18
C ASP A 291 17.19 -7.69 -1.22
N VAL A 292 17.11 -7.30 -2.50
CA VAL A 292 17.14 -8.22 -3.65
C VAL A 292 18.31 -7.88 -4.56
N LYS A 293 18.67 -8.82 -5.45
CA LYS A 293 19.80 -8.62 -6.37
C LYS A 293 19.45 -7.67 -7.50
N SER A 294 18.26 -7.78 -8.02
CA SER A 294 17.77 -7.03 -9.17
C SER A 294 16.25 -7.02 -9.19
N LEU A 295 15.68 -6.04 -9.87
CA LEU A 295 14.26 -5.98 -10.25
C LEU A 295 14.16 -5.75 -11.75
N GLY A 296 13.32 -6.54 -12.41
CA GLY A 296 13.08 -6.52 -13.85
C GLY A 296 11.70 -5.94 -14.20
N PRO A 297 11.32 -5.97 -15.49
CA PRO A 297 10.07 -5.41 -15.96
C PRO A 297 8.85 -5.98 -15.26
N GLY A 298 7.87 -5.10 -14.94
CA GLY A 298 6.66 -5.41 -14.20
C GLY A 298 6.83 -5.48 -12.69
N GLU A 299 8.05 -5.54 -12.16
CA GLU A 299 8.28 -5.62 -10.72
C GLU A 299 8.24 -4.23 -10.07
N VAL A 300 7.72 -4.21 -8.83
CA VAL A 300 7.67 -3.04 -7.95
C VAL A 300 8.61 -3.25 -6.79
N GLY A 301 9.36 -2.22 -6.42
CA GLY A 301 10.26 -2.27 -5.29
C GLY A 301 10.86 -0.91 -4.94
N PHE A 302 11.83 -0.92 -4.06
CA PHE A 302 12.52 0.31 -3.64
C PHE A 302 14.01 0.27 -3.99
N LEU A 303 14.57 1.46 -4.13
CA LEU A 303 16.01 1.66 -4.17
C LEU A 303 16.43 2.77 -3.21
N THR A 304 17.68 2.71 -2.80
CA THR A 304 18.39 3.83 -2.17
C THR A 304 19.64 4.15 -3.00
N ALA A 305 19.96 5.43 -3.14
CA ALA A 305 21.04 5.88 -4.03
C ALA A 305 21.80 7.09 -3.49
N SER A 306 21.89 7.24 -2.17
CA SER A 306 22.53 8.38 -1.50
C SER A 306 22.07 9.74 -2.05
N ILE A 307 20.78 9.84 -2.39
CA ILE A 307 20.15 11.08 -2.88
C ILE A 307 20.18 12.11 -1.75
N LYS A 308 20.75 13.27 -2.02
CA LYS A 308 20.92 14.32 -1.01
C LYS A 308 19.73 15.26 -0.93
N GLU A 309 19.10 15.51 -2.05
CA GLU A 309 17.96 16.41 -2.18
C GLU A 309 16.77 15.61 -2.71
N VAL A 310 15.67 15.59 -1.97
CA VAL A 310 14.45 14.89 -2.40
C VAL A 310 13.87 15.52 -3.67
N ALA A 311 14.14 16.79 -3.93
CA ALA A 311 13.79 17.42 -5.19
C ALA A 311 14.35 16.70 -6.42
N ASP A 312 15.45 15.94 -6.27
CA ASP A 312 16.03 15.12 -7.34
C ASP A 312 15.31 13.78 -7.54
N ALA A 313 14.44 13.41 -6.62
CA ALA A 313 13.55 12.23 -6.71
C ALA A 313 12.09 12.69 -6.83
N ALA A 314 11.81 13.49 -7.84
CA ALA A 314 10.45 13.98 -8.07
C ALA A 314 9.51 12.84 -8.43
N VAL A 315 8.38 12.76 -7.72
CA VAL A 315 7.36 11.74 -7.96
C VAL A 315 6.79 11.88 -9.38
N GLY A 316 6.67 10.76 -10.09
CA GLY A 316 6.27 10.70 -11.49
C GLY A 316 7.43 10.86 -12.49
N ASP A 317 8.67 11.08 -12.01
CA ASP A 317 9.82 11.13 -12.91
C ASP A 317 10.19 9.73 -13.44
N THR A 318 10.91 9.73 -14.56
CA THR A 318 11.44 8.51 -15.16
C THR A 318 12.87 8.29 -14.70
N ILE A 319 13.12 7.11 -14.14
CA ILE A 319 14.47 6.65 -13.79
C ILE A 319 15.01 5.85 -14.96
N THR A 320 16.21 6.20 -15.44
CA THR A 320 16.90 5.50 -16.52
C THR A 320 18.35 5.19 -16.16
N GLU A 321 19.00 4.34 -16.97
CA GLU A 321 20.44 4.06 -16.84
C GLU A 321 21.24 5.27 -17.36
N ASP A 322 22.22 5.78 -16.59
CA ASP A 322 23.03 6.95 -16.96
C ASP A 322 23.89 6.69 -18.23
N ARG A 323 24.32 5.44 -18.44
CA ARG A 323 25.17 5.06 -19.59
C ARG A 323 24.38 4.75 -20.87
N ARG A 324 23.16 4.25 -20.71
CA ARG A 324 22.23 3.91 -21.79
C ARG A 324 20.85 4.46 -21.48
N PRO A 325 20.67 5.79 -21.51
CA PRO A 325 19.39 6.38 -21.16
C PRO A 325 18.33 5.99 -22.18
N THR A 326 17.09 5.78 -21.69
CA THR A 326 15.91 5.68 -22.58
C THR A 326 15.70 7.01 -23.29
N GLU A 327 15.17 6.96 -24.51
CA GLU A 327 14.94 8.17 -25.33
C GLU A 327 13.68 8.93 -24.90
N THR A 328 12.66 8.20 -24.45
CA THR A 328 11.36 8.77 -24.13
C THR A 328 11.04 8.63 -22.65
N PRO A 329 10.76 9.73 -21.94
CA PRO A 329 10.26 9.64 -20.55
C PRO A 329 8.88 8.99 -20.54
N LEU A 330 8.49 8.50 -19.36
CA LEU A 330 7.11 8.12 -19.05
C LEU A 330 6.28 9.39 -18.85
N ASP A 331 4.98 9.28 -19.08
CA ASP A 331 4.04 10.32 -18.70
C ASP A 331 4.06 10.45 -17.17
N GLY A 332 4.43 11.63 -16.70
CA GLY A 332 4.51 11.91 -15.27
C GLY A 332 3.12 12.13 -14.67
N PHE A 333 3.07 12.29 -13.35
CA PHE A 333 1.82 12.64 -12.66
C PHE A 333 1.49 14.11 -12.82
N LYS A 334 0.19 14.41 -12.91
CA LYS A 334 -0.27 15.81 -12.83
C LYS A 334 0.05 16.34 -11.43
N PRO A 335 0.55 17.59 -11.31
CA PRO A 335 0.80 18.18 -9.99
C PRO A 335 -0.46 18.19 -9.13
N ALA A 336 -0.32 17.91 -7.85
CA ALA A 336 -1.40 18.05 -6.89
C ALA A 336 -1.89 19.51 -6.87
N GLN A 337 -3.21 19.69 -6.89
CA GLN A 337 -3.81 21.02 -6.85
C GLN A 337 -4.44 21.26 -5.48
N PRO A 338 -3.89 22.16 -4.66
CA PRO A 338 -4.48 22.49 -3.37
C PRO A 338 -5.85 23.15 -3.52
N VAL A 339 -6.79 22.75 -2.66
CA VAL A 339 -8.13 23.34 -2.59
C VAL A 339 -8.40 24.06 -1.27
N VAL A 340 -7.60 23.79 -0.25
CA VAL A 340 -7.65 24.45 1.06
C VAL A 340 -6.34 25.19 1.28
N PHE A 341 -6.40 26.43 1.74
CA PHE A 341 -5.24 27.26 2.03
C PHE A 341 -5.31 27.78 3.47
N CYS A 342 -4.19 27.74 4.18
CA CYS A 342 -4.03 28.43 5.46
C CYS A 342 -2.65 29.05 5.61
N GLY A 343 -2.54 30.03 6.53
CA GLY A 343 -1.26 30.59 6.96
C GLY A 343 -0.77 29.88 8.22
N ILE A 344 0.47 29.45 8.25
CA ILE A 344 1.13 28.89 9.44
C ILE A 344 2.23 29.87 9.86
N PHE A 345 2.13 30.36 11.09
CA PHE A 345 3.05 31.33 11.67
C PHE A 345 3.58 30.81 13.01
N PRO A 346 4.87 30.98 13.32
CA PRO A 346 5.40 30.63 14.64
C PRO A 346 4.83 31.57 15.69
N VAL A 347 4.66 31.08 16.90
CA VAL A 347 4.21 31.89 18.05
C VAL A 347 5.31 32.88 18.45
N ASP A 348 6.57 32.43 18.47
CA ASP A 348 7.73 33.29 18.65
C ASP A 348 8.47 33.45 17.30
N ALA A 349 8.79 34.69 16.97
CA ALA A 349 9.52 34.98 15.73
C ALA A 349 10.92 34.32 15.67
N ALA A 350 11.49 33.97 16.83
CA ALA A 350 12.76 33.23 16.89
C ALA A 350 12.66 31.82 16.34
N ASP A 351 11.48 31.20 16.37
CA ASP A 351 11.24 29.81 15.92
C ASP A 351 10.99 29.70 14.41
N PHE A 352 11.09 30.81 13.66
CA PHE A 352 10.81 30.80 12.22
C PHE A 352 11.70 29.84 11.43
N GLU A 353 13.00 29.77 11.75
CA GLU A 353 13.92 28.87 11.05
C GLU A 353 13.66 27.41 11.39
N ASP A 354 13.23 27.10 12.61
CA ASP A 354 12.83 25.75 13.02
C ASP A 354 11.54 25.33 12.31
N LEU A 355 10.55 26.24 12.23
CA LEU A 355 9.34 26.04 11.45
C LEU A 355 9.68 25.79 9.96
N ARG A 356 10.56 26.58 9.37
CA ARG A 356 11.00 26.41 7.99
C ARG A 356 11.65 25.04 7.76
N ALA A 357 12.50 24.60 8.68
CA ALA A 357 13.12 23.27 8.60
C ALA A 357 12.09 22.15 8.74
N ALA A 358 11.09 22.30 9.62
CA ALA A 358 9.99 21.34 9.79
C ALA A 358 9.12 21.25 8.53
N MET A 359 8.72 22.39 7.96
CA MET A 359 7.95 22.44 6.70
C MET A 359 8.70 21.79 5.54
N GLY A 360 10.02 22.00 5.46
CA GLY A 360 10.89 21.32 4.50
C GLY A 360 10.85 19.80 4.67
N ARG A 361 10.95 19.29 5.89
CA ARG A 361 10.87 17.85 6.19
C ARG A 361 9.51 17.25 5.86
N LEU A 362 8.42 17.95 6.18
CA LEU A 362 7.06 17.49 5.83
C LEU A 362 6.90 17.36 4.32
N ARG A 363 7.35 18.34 3.55
CA ARG A 363 7.27 18.30 2.07
C ARG A 363 8.08 17.13 1.47
N LEU A 364 9.12 16.66 2.15
CA LEU A 364 9.88 15.48 1.72
C LEU A 364 9.05 14.18 1.78
N ASN A 365 8.17 14.11 2.77
CA ASN A 365 7.36 12.91 3.01
C ASN A 365 5.95 13.00 2.40
N ASP A 366 5.53 14.21 1.99
CA ASP A 366 4.25 14.46 1.35
C ASP A 366 4.42 15.37 0.13
N ALA A 367 4.44 14.76 -1.05
CA ALA A 367 4.61 15.46 -2.32
C ALA A 367 3.38 16.32 -2.71
N SER A 368 2.23 16.12 -2.06
CA SER A 368 1.00 16.89 -2.28
C SER A 368 0.97 18.20 -1.47
N PHE A 369 1.81 18.31 -0.44
CA PHE A 369 1.90 19.47 0.41
C PHE A 369 2.73 20.58 -0.25
N SER A 370 2.13 21.77 -0.38
CA SER A 370 2.80 22.95 -0.92
C SER A 370 2.84 24.09 0.09
N PHE A 371 3.93 24.83 0.11
CA PHE A 371 4.05 26.04 0.93
C PHE A 371 4.91 27.10 0.27
N GLU A 372 4.59 28.37 0.56
CA GLU A 372 5.32 29.55 0.11
C GLU A 372 5.53 30.48 1.30
N MET A 373 6.64 31.24 1.30
CA MET A 373 6.87 32.24 2.33
C MET A 373 5.80 33.33 2.26
N GLU A 374 5.24 33.68 3.41
CA GLU A 374 4.26 34.74 3.55
C GLU A 374 4.69 35.69 4.70
N THR A 375 4.38 36.96 4.54
CA THR A 375 4.64 37.97 5.58
C THR A 375 3.35 38.64 5.98
N SER A 376 2.99 38.56 7.25
CA SER A 376 1.86 39.25 7.84
C SER A 376 2.32 40.45 8.65
N ALA A 377 1.67 41.61 8.48
CA ALA A 377 1.95 42.78 9.30
C ALA A 377 1.71 42.59 10.80
N ALA A 378 0.81 41.66 11.14
CA ALA A 378 0.44 41.35 12.53
C ALA A 378 1.22 40.18 13.13
N LEU A 379 1.53 39.14 12.29
CA LEU A 379 2.08 37.86 12.74
C LEU A 379 3.56 37.65 12.36
N GLY A 380 4.13 38.56 11.56
CA GLY A 380 5.52 38.46 11.10
C GLY A 380 5.69 37.48 9.92
N PHE A 381 6.81 36.76 9.92
CA PHE A 381 7.14 35.79 8.87
C PHE A 381 6.47 34.44 9.16
N GLY A 382 5.93 33.83 8.11
CA GLY A 382 5.30 32.51 8.15
C GLY A 382 5.22 31.90 6.78
N PHE A 383 4.31 30.94 6.60
CA PHE A 383 4.10 30.23 5.36
C PHE A 383 2.62 30.19 4.98
N ARG A 384 2.33 30.48 3.73
CA ARG A 384 1.05 30.14 3.10
C ARG A 384 1.15 28.70 2.61
N CYS A 385 0.30 27.85 3.14
CA CYS A 385 0.27 26.42 2.87
C CYS A 385 -0.95 26.03 2.07
N GLY A 386 -0.80 25.10 1.14
CA GLY A 386 -1.86 24.53 0.33
C GLY A 386 -2.04 23.05 0.64
N PHE A 387 -3.31 22.61 0.79
CA PHE A 387 -3.72 21.27 1.17
C PHE A 387 -4.80 20.74 0.24
N LEU A 388 -4.89 19.42 0.09
CA LEU A 388 -5.88 18.74 -0.75
C LEU A 388 -7.29 18.74 -0.13
N GLY A 389 -7.39 18.90 1.20
CA GLY A 389 -8.65 18.94 1.91
C GLY A 389 -8.46 19.31 3.38
N LEU A 390 -9.55 19.30 4.16
CA LEU A 390 -9.52 19.64 5.58
C LEU A 390 -8.83 18.57 6.41
N LEU A 391 -9.07 17.29 6.11
CA LEU A 391 -8.41 16.18 6.81
C LEU A 391 -6.91 16.21 6.55
N HIS A 392 -6.48 16.47 5.32
CA HIS A 392 -5.06 16.63 4.98
C HIS A 392 -4.43 17.78 5.79
N LEU A 393 -5.13 18.92 5.92
CA LEU A 393 -4.66 20.05 6.74
C LEU A 393 -4.49 19.65 8.21
N GLU A 394 -5.46 18.96 8.81
CA GLU A 394 -5.40 18.51 10.21
C GLU A 394 -4.21 17.57 10.44
N ILE A 395 -3.98 16.63 9.55
CA ILE A 395 -2.87 15.66 9.63
C ILE A 395 -1.52 16.38 9.54
N ILE A 396 -1.36 17.27 8.57
CA ILE A 396 -0.12 18.05 8.42
C ILE A 396 0.12 18.95 9.63
N GLN A 397 -0.92 19.54 10.20
CA GLN A 397 -0.82 20.34 11.43
C GLN A 397 -0.34 19.47 12.59
N GLU A 398 -0.90 18.28 12.79
CA GLU A 398 -0.49 17.36 13.85
C GLU A 398 0.95 16.86 13.66
N LEU A 399 1.32 16.45 12.45
CA LEU A 399 2.69 16.06 12.13
C LEU A 399 3.69 17.23 12.29
N SER A 400 3.31 18.47 11.98
CA SER A 400 4.17 19.64 12.16
C SER A 400 4.45 19.89 13.63
N LEU A 401 3.48 19.73 14.51
CA LEU A 401 3.64 19.86 15.97
C LEU A 401 4.60 18.82 16.55
N ILE A 402 4.59 17.59 16.01
CA ILE A 402 5.53 16.53 16.42
C ILE A 402 6.97 16.87 16.02
N HIS A 403 7.16 17.57 14.91
CA HIS A 403 8.49 17.91 14.39
C HIS A 403 9.06 19.24 14.94
N ILE A 404 8.24 20.06 15.56
CA ILE A 404 8.63 21.30 16.22
C ILE A 404 8.83 21.09 17.71
#